data_78f5123ba486dd26f5931168a9dcb014
#
_entry.id   78f5123ba486dd26f5931168a9dcb014
#
_cell.length_a   1.000
_cell.length_b   1.000
_cell.length_c   1.000
_cell.angle_alpha   90.00
_cell.angle_beta   90.00
_cell.angle_gamma   90.00
#
_symmetry.space_group_name_H-M   'P 1'
#
loop_
_entity.id
_entity.type
_entity.pdbx_description
1 polymer ?
#
loop_
_entity_poly.entity_id
_entity_poly.type
_entity_poly.pdbx_seq_one_letter_code
_entity_poly.pdbx_strand_id
1 'polypeptide(L)'
;MMSVPRLVIAAPSSGCGKTTVATGLMAAFAARGLAVSPHKVGPDYIDPGYHALATGRAGRNLDAYLCGPELVAPLFAHGARGCDLAVVEGVMGLYDGAAGQGELASTAQVSKVLRAPVVLVVDASSQSRSVAALVHGFASWDAGVRIGGVILNKVGSARHEALLREALDEAGVPVLGVLRRAAQVETPSRHLGLVPVAERGAAAVSAVAAMGAQVAAGCDLDALMALARSAGALPGGGWSPAEALSLASHDHPSRSVERRDEGSGRPGGVTERGSGLRERPVGAVAASERPALAGAERPSASEHAAHAAGASGASEHHGISSVTGPSASERPVIAVAGGAAFTFSYAEHAELLAAAGAEVVTFDPLRDERLPEGTRGLVVGGGFPEVYAGELGANEVLREEIAALALSGAPVAAECAGLLYLCRELDGVPMCGVLDASARMGERLTLGYRDAVAVGDSVLAVAGTRMRGHEFHRTVVEPGAGPAPAWGVVAPGRRVEGFVQQGVHASYLHTHWASEPGVARRFTERCRTS
;
A
#
# COMPACT_ATOMS: atom_id res chain seq x y z
N MET A 1 -3.03 3.67 -26.96
CA MET A 1 -1.93 4.36 -26.26
C MET A 1 -2.54 5.36 -25.29
N MET A 2 -2.16 5.32 -24.04
CA MET A 2 -2.64 6.21 -22.99
C MET A 2 -1.64 7.35 -22.76
N SER A 3 -2.10 8.59 -22.68
CA SER A 3 -1.24 9.76 -22.49
C SER A 3 -1.76 10.67 -21.35
N VAL A 4 -1.98 10.11 -20.17
CA VAL A 4 -2.29 10.91 -18.97
C VAL A 4 -1.01 11.61 -18.51
N PRO A 5 -1.02 12.94 -18.31
CA PRO A 5 0.06 13.66 -17.67
C PRO A 5 0.39 13.05 -16.31
N ARG A 6 1.67 12.84 -16.00
CA ARG A 6 2.05 12.17 -14.74
C ARG A 6 3.44 12.55 -14.27
N LEU A 7 3.60 12.55 -12.95
CA LEU A 7 4.86 12.80 -12.25
C LEU A 7 5.14 11.69 -11.24
N VAL A 8 6.40 11.35 -11.05
CA VAL A 8 6.87 10.55 -9.94
C VAL A 8 7.58 11.46 -8.94
N ILE A 9 7.14 11.46 -7.70
CA ILE A 9 7.73 12.22 -6.60
C ILE A 9 8.65 11.30 -5.81
N ALA A 10 9.94 11.50 -5.92
CA ALA A 10 10.97 10.66 -5.28
C ALA A 10 11.85 11.48 -4.35
N ALA A 11 12.74 10.81 -3.62
CA ALA A 11 13.73 11.47 -2.78
C ALA A 11 15.03 10.64 -2.71
N PRO A 12 16.13 11.22 -2.24
CA PRO A 12 17.37 10.48 -1.99
C PRO A 12 17.24 9.41 -0.91
N SER A 13 16.35 9.62 0.08
CA SER A 13 16.15 8.70 1.20
C SER A 13 14.76 8.88 1.83
N SER A 14 14.43 8.00 2.80
CA SER A 14 13.26 8.19 3.67
C SER A 14 13.42 9.46 4.52
N GLY A 15 12.29 10.08 4.93
CA GLY A 15 12.30 11.27 5.81
C GLY A 15 12.53 12.61 5.10
N CYS A 16 12.81 12.64 3.79
CA CYS A 16 13.00 13.88 3.04
C CYS A 16 11.71 14.69 2.82
N GLY A 17 10.53 14.12 3.13
CA GLY A 17 9.23 14.78 3.00
C GLY A 17 8.49 14.48 1.71
N LYS A 18 8.74 13.32 1.07
CA LYS A 18 8.00 12.86 -0.13
C LYS A 18 6.48 12.93 0.07
N THR A 19 5.99 12.34 1.16
CA THR A 19 4.56 12.26 1.44
C THR A 19 3.93 13.64 1.58
N THR A 20 4.59 14.57 2.30
CA THR A 20 4.13 15.96 2.40
C THR A 20 4.04 16.64 1.05
N VAL A 21 5.07 16.46 0.19
CA VAL A 21 5.10 17.08 -1.14
C VAL A 21 4.10 16.41 -2.08
N ALA A 22 4.05 15.09 -2.13
CA ALA A 22 3.13 14.37 -3.01
C ALA A 22 1.66 14.63 -2.67
N THR A 23 1.29 14.49 -1.38
CA THR A 23 -0.05 14.81 -0.89
C THR A 23 -0.40 16.29 -1.12
N GLY A 24 0.56 17.18 -0.85
CA GLY A 24 0.38 18.62 -1.10
C GLY A 24 0.19 18.97 -2.58
N LEU A 25 0.93 18.33 -3.50
CA LEU A 25 0.72 18.48 -4.94
C LEU A 25 -0.65 17.96 -5.37
N MET A 26 -1.05 16.79 -4.91
CA MET A 26 -2.37 16.22 -5.17
C MET A 26 -3.47 17.18 -4.73
N ALA A 27 -3.40 17.69 -3.49
CA ALA A 27 -4.37 18.66 -2.95
C ALA A 27 -4.36 19.98 -3.71
N ALA A 28 -3.18 20.53 -4.05
CA ALA A 28 -3.06 21.80 -4.77
C ALA A 28 -3.63 21.72 -6.19
N PHE A 29 -3.38 20.62 -6.90
CA PHE A 29 -3.95 20.40 -8.24
C PHE A 29 -5.46 20.10 -8.18
N ALA A 30 -5.93 19.34 -7.21
CA ALA A 30 -7.35 19.11 -6.98
C ALA A 30 -8.09 20.43 -6.66
N ALA A 31 -7.49 21.33 -5.87
CA ALA A 31 -8.03 22.65 -5.57
C ALA A 31 -8.09 23.56 -6.82
N ARG A 32 -7.27 23.30 -7.86
CA ARG A 32 -7.38 23.94 -9.18
C ARG A 32 -8.48 23.33 -10.07
N GLY A 33 -9.26 22.38 -9.58
CA GLY A 33 -10.35 21.72 -10.30
C GLY A 33 -9.93 20.56 -11.18
N LEU A 34 -8.68 20.07 -11.06
CA LEU A 34 -8.21 18.93 -11.85
C LEU A 34 -8.62 17.60 -11.20
N ALA A 35 -9.01 16.63 -12.03
CA ALA A 35 -9.17 15.26 -11.61
C ALA A 35 -7.77 14.61 -11.45
N VAL A 36 -7.32 14.45 -10.19
CA VAL A 36 -6.00 13.93 -9.88
C VAL A 36 -6.08 12.45 -9.51
N SER A 37 -5.27 11.59 -10.16
CA SER A 37 -5.13 10.17 -9.83
C SER A 37 -3.98 9.97 -8.84
N PRO A 38 -4.26 9.48 -7.63
CA PRO A 38 -3.25 9.27 -6.61
C PRO A 38 -2.67 7.85 -6.67
N HIS A 39 -1.33 7.76 -6.69
CA HIS A 39 -0.64 6.47 -6.65
C HIS A 39 0.52 6.48 -5.66
N LYS A 40 0.82 5.30 -5.10
CA LYS A 40 1.95 5.03 -4.22
C LYS A 40 2.78 3.86 -4.75
N VAL A 41 4.10 4.02 -4.82
CA VAL A 41 5.00 2.90 -5.11
C VAL A 41 5.15 2.03 -3.86
N GLY A 42 5.09 0.71 -4.06
CA GLY A 42 5.26 -0.26 -2.99
C GLY A 42 4.01 -0.54 -2.15
N PRO A 43 4.13 -1.35 -1.08
CA PRO A 43 3.02 -1.91 -0.33
C PRO A 43 2.57 -1.04 0.86
N ASP A 44 2.70 0.27 0.76
CA ASP A 44 2.29 1.21 1.82
C ASP A 44 0.77 1.36 1.86
N TYR A 45 0.17 1.28 3.05
CA TYR A 45 -1.27 1.42 3.24
C TYR A 45 -1.69 2.75 3.87
N ILE A 46 -0.74 3.51 4.42
CA ILE A 46 -1.02 4.73 5.19
C ILE A 46 -1.07 5.94 4.26
N ASP A 47 -0.02 6.12 3.44
CA ASP A 47 0.09 7.25 2.52
C ASP A 47 -1.08 7.29 1.51
N PRO A 48 -1.55 6.14 0.92
CA PRO A 48 -2.73 6.14 0.06
C PRO A 48 -4.00 6.71 0.69
N GLY A 49 -4.17 6.61 2.01
CA GLY A 49 -5.26 7.23 2.73
C GLY A 49 -5.21 8.77 2.67
N TYR A 50 -4.03 9.36 2.86
CA TYR A 50 -3.82 10.81 2.71
C TYR A 50 -4.00 11.28 1.26
N HIS A 51 -3.55 10.45 0.30
CA HIS A 51 -3.75 10.70 -1.12
C HIS A 51 -5.23 10.69 -1.50
N ALA A 52 -5.99 9.72 -0.98
CA ALA A 52 -7.43 9.66 -1.19
C ALA A 52 -8.15 10.88 -0.62
N LEU A 53 -7.75 11.33 0.58
CA LEU A 53 -8.30 12.53 1.20
C LEU A 53 -7.98 13.80 0.38
N ALA A 54 -6.78 13.88 -0.20
CA ALA A 54 -6.34 15.02 -1.02
C ALA A 54 -7.07 15.11 -2.37
N THR A 55 -7.51 13.98 -2.93
CA THR A 55 -8.02 13.90 -4.32
C THR A 55 -9.49 13.55 -4.43
N GLY A 56 -10.10 13.03 -3.34
CA GLY A 56 -11.43 12.42 -3.38
C GLY A 56 -11.50 11.11 -4.16
N ARG A 57 -10.36 10.46 -4.47
CA ARG A 57 -10.25 9.21 -5.23
C ARG A 57 -9.48 8.17 -4.45
N ALA A 58 -9.76 6.90 -4.68
CA ALA A 58 -9.03 5.81 -4.03
C ALA A 58 -7.52 5.92 -4.31
N GLY A 59 -6.72 5.93 -3.25
CA GLY A 59 -5.27 5.79 -3.34
C GLY A 59 -4.92 4.37 -3.79
N ARG A 60 -4.00 4.23 -4.76
CA ARG A 60 -3.65 2.94 -5.36
C ARG A 60 -2.18 2.65 -5.24
N ASN A 61 -1.85 1.39 -5.02
CA ASN A 61 -0.47 0.95 -4.93
C ASN A 61 0.03 0.43 -6.30
N LEU A 62 1.26 0.80 -6.64
CA LEU A 62 1.99 0.30 -7.79
C LEU A 62 3.19 -0.48 -7.28
N ASP A 63 3.02 -1.78 -7.08
CA ASP A 63 4.03 -2.64 -6.50
C ASP A 63 4.52 -3.68 -7.51
N ALA A 64 5.74 -3.46 -8.02
CA ALA A 64 6.34 -4.35 -9.00
C ALA A 64 6.81 -5.69 -8.41
N TYR A 65 6.96 -5.81 -7.08
CA TYR A 65 7.23 -7.09 -6.43
C TYR A 65 5.95 -7.91 -6.32
N LEU A 66 4.90 -7.34 -5.75
CA LEU A 66 3.64 -8.06 -5.49
C LEU A 66 2.90 -8.42 -6.78
N CYS A 67 2.81 -7.45 -7.70
CA CYS A 67 2.02 -7.60 -8.93
C CYS A 67 2.81 -8.07 -10.14
N GLY A 68 4.14 -7.96 -10.09
CA GLY A 68 4.98 -8.06 -11.28
C GLY A 68 5.13 -6.71 -12.01
N PRO A 69 6.31 -6.43 -12.60
CA PRO A 69 6.54 -5.18 -13.33
C PRO A 69 5.57 -4.97 -14.50
N GLU A 70 5.09 -6.04 -15.11
CA GLU A 70 4.16 -6.05 -16.24
C GLU A 70 2.77 -5.52 -15.90
N LEU A 71 2.32 -5.64 -14.65
CA LEU A 71 1.03 -5.12 -14.20
C LEU A 71 1.08 -3.67 -13.73
N VAL A 72 2.26 -3.09 -13.47
CA VAL A 72 2.39 -1.71 -12.99
C VAL A 72 1.73 -0.70 -13.93
N ALA A 73 2.04 -0.74 -15.23
CA ALA A 73 1.45 0.19 -16.19
C ALA A 73 -0.05 -0.05 -16.43
N PRO A 74 -0.58 -1.28 -16.55
CA PRO A 74 -2.02 -1.55 -16.61
C PRO A 74 -2.79 -1.08 -15.37
N LEU A 75 -2.29 -1.33 -14.15
CA LEU A 75 -2.91 -0.88 -12.89
C LEU A 75 -2.90 0.65 -12.79
N PHE A 76 -1.78 1.29 -13.13
CA PHE A 76 -1.70 2.74 -13.25
C PHE A 76 -2.76 3.28 -14.21
N ALA A 77 -2.85 2.70 -15.42
CA ALA A 77 -3.80 3.12 -16.43
C ALA A 77 -5.26 2.95 -15.99
N HIS A 78 -5.55 1.92 -15.20
CA HIS A 78 -6.86 1.71 -14.59
C HIS A 78 -7.22 2.83 -13.61
N GLY A 79 -6.34 3.13 -12.65
CA GLY A 79 -6.56 4.19 -11.66
C GLY A 79 -6.62 5.60 -12.27
N ALA A 80 -5.85 5.85 -13.32
CA ALA A 80 -5.74 7.15 -13.97
C ALA A 80 -6.83 7.42 -15.03
N ARG A 81 -7.79 6.50 -15.20
CA ARG A 81 -8.87 6.65 -16.19
C ARG A 81 -9.73 7.88 -15.89
N GLY A 82 -9.86 8.76 -16.88
CA GLY A 82 -10.65 9.99 -16.75
C GLY A 82 -10.03 11.04 -15.83
N CYS A 83 -8.72 10.96 -15.57
CA CYS A 83 -7.99 11.97 -14.80
C CYS A 83 -7.18 12.90 -15.71
N ASP A 84 -6.99 14.15 -15.26
CA ASP A 84 -6.21 15.18 -15.93
C ASP A 84 -4.71 15.06 -15.61
N LEU A 85 -4.40 14.51 -14.44
CA LEU A 85 -3.04 14.36 -13.92
C LEU A 85 -2.96 13.13 -13.02
N ALA A 86 -1.85 12.41 -13.04
CA ALA A 86 -1.50 11.43 -12.05
C ALA A 86 -0.24 11.84 -11.28
N VAL A 87 -0.27 11.67 -9.96
CA VAL A 87 0.89 11.85 -9.08
C VAL A 87 1.21 10.53 -8.43
N VAL A 88 2.45 10.08 -8.62
CA VAL A 88 2.94 8.80 -8.07
C VAL A 88 3.97 9.11 -6.99
N GLU A 89 3.63 8.84 -5.74
CA GLU A 89 4.59 8.96 -4.64
C GLU A 89 5.51 7.73 -4.59
N GLY A 90 6.81 7.96 -4.57
CA GLY A 90 7.84 6.94 -4.42
C GLY A 90 7.96 6.38 -3.00
N VAL A 91 8.65 5.26 -2.87
CA VAL A 91 8.98 4.59 -1.61
C VAL A 91 10.48 4.72 -1.31
N MET A 92 10.87 4.80 -0.04
CA MET A 92 12.28 4.87 0.40
C MET A 92 13.11 5.90 -0.40
N GLY A 93 14.35 5.58 -0.78
CA GLY A 93 15.12 6.34 -1.76
C GLY A 93 14.76 5.94 -3.19
N LEU A 94 15.05 6.83 -4.15
CA LEU A 94 14.69 6.65 -5.56
C LEU A 94 15.13 5.29 -6.13
N TYR A 95 16.31 4.82 -5.77
CA TYR A 95 16.92 3.59 -6.28
C TYR A 95 16.80 2.39 -5.31
N ASP A 96 16.17 2.59 -4.14
CA ASP A 96 15.99 1.52 -3.17
C ASP A 96 14.84 0.61 -3.59
N GLY A 97 15.11 -0.69 -3.74
CA GLY A 97 14.16 -1.71 -4.14
C GLY A 97 14.09 -2.88 -3.17
N ALA A 98 13.53 -4.00 -3.63
CA ALA A 98 13.47 -5.23 -2.85
C ALA A 98 14.88 -5.76 -2.54
N ALA A 99 15.14 -6.08 -1.28
CA ALA A 99 16.47 -6.47 -0.80
C ALA A 99 17.04 -7.67 -1.60
N GLY A 100 18.24 -7.49 -2.15
CA GLY A 100 18.94 -8.51 -2.93
C GLY A 100 18.40 -8.76 -4.34
N GLN A 101 17.44 -7.95 -4.83
CA GLN A 101 16.79 -8.11 -6.14
C GLN A 101 17.05 -6.92 -7.09
N GLY A 102 18.14 -6.20 -6.89
CA GLY A 102 18.50 -5.06 -7.72
C GLY A 102 17.48 -3.95 -7.66
N GLU A 103 16.99 -3.50 -8.81
CA GLU A 103 16.02 -2.39 -8.87
C GLU A 103 14.56 -2.82 -8.70
N LEU A 104 14.26 -4.11 -8.55
CA LEU A 104 12.87 -4.60 -8.44
C LEU A 104 12.12 -3.86 -7.32
N ALA A 105 10.94 -3.34 -7.65
CA ALA A 105 10.07 -2.55 -6.77
C ALA A 105 10.65 -1.20 -6.31
N SER A 106 11.74 -0.71 -6.92
CA SER A 106 12.22 0.64 -6.66
C SER A 106 11.33 1.69 -7.34
N THR A 107 11.37 2.91 -6.80
CA THR A 107 10.73 4.08 -7.44
C THR A 107 11.31 4.33 -8.84
N ALA A 108 12.61 4.09 -9.04
CA ALA A 108 13.29 4.20 -10.33
C ALA A 108 12.70 3.23 -11.36
N GLN A 109 12.52 1.96 -11.00
CA GLN A 109 11.89 0.98 -11.89
C GLN A 109 10.48 1.42 -12.29
N VAL A 110 9.64 1.82 -11.32
CA VAL A 110 8.27 2.28 -11.61
C VAL A 110 8.27 3.51 -12.51
N SER A 111 9.17 4.48 -12.29
CA SER A 111 9.29 5.66 -13.14
C SER A 111 9.62 5.31 -14.60
N LYS A 112 10.51 4.33 -14.82
CA LYS A 112 10.87 3.81 -16.15
C LYS A 112 9.71 3.08 -16.82
N VAL A 113 9.04 2.17 -16.09
CA VAL A 113 7.85 1.46 -16.58
C VAL A 113 6.76 2.43 -16.99
N LEU A 114 6.53 3.45 -16.17
CA LEU A 114 5.54 4.50 -16.44
C LEU A 114 6.04 5.56 -17.43
N ARG A 115 7.29 5.54 -17.89
CA ARG A 115 7.89 6.59 -18.74
C ARG A 115 7.62 7.98 -18.19
N ALA A 116 7.65 8.12 -16.86
CA ALA A 116 7.30 9.34 -16.14
C ALA A 116 8.55 10.12 -15.73
N PRO A 117 8.53 11.46 -15.82
CA PRO A 117 9.59 12.25 -15.24
C PRO A 117 9.52 12.19 -13.70
N VAL A 118 10.69 12.23 -13.08
CA VAL A 118 10.86 12.24 -11.63
C VAL A 118 11.12 13.67 -11.15
N VAL A 119 10.39 14.07 -10.12
CA VAL A 119 10.68 15.27 -9.33
C VAL A 119 11.34 14.81 -8.03
N LEU A 120 12.59 15.22 -7.80
CA LEU A 120 13.35 14.79 -6.64
C LEU A 120 13.13 15.77 -5.48
N VAL A 121 12.56 15.28 -4.37
CA VAL A 121 12.39 16.04 -3.12
C VAL A 121 13.66 15.91 -2.29
N VAL A 122 14.33 17.02 -2.07
CA VAL A 122 15.59 17.06 -1.32
C VAL A 122 15.40 17.75 0.02
N ASP A 123 15.74 17.07 1.11
CA ASP A 123 15.85 17.72 2.43
C ASP A 123 17.06 18.67 2.42
N ALA A 124 16.79 19.97 2.34
CA ALA A 124 17.80 20.99 2.26
C ALA A 124 18.27 21.50 3.64
N SER A 125 17.72 20.96 4.74
CA SER A 125 17.94 21.50 6.10
C SER A 125 19.42 21.63 6.51
N SER A 126 20.28 20.78 5.94
CA SER A 126 21.73 20.75 6.21
C SER A 126 22.56 20.82 4.93
N GLN A 127 21.98 21.33 3.83
CA GLN A 127 22.63 21.44 2.53
C GLN A 127 23.01 22.90 2.20
N SER A 128 24.06 23.03 1.39
CA SER A 128 24.45 24.27 0.70
C SER A 128 24.85 23.89 -0.72
N ARG A 129 25.98 24.32 -1.27
CA ARG A 129 26.43 23.91 -2.62
C ARG A 129 26.52 22.40 -2.85
N SER A 130 26.71 21.61 -1.79
CA SER A 130 26.73 20.13 -1.88
C SER A 130 25.42 19.53 -2.40
N VAL A 131 24.29 20.27 -2.37
CA VAL A 131 23.03 19.84 -2.98
C VAL A 131 23.19 19.55 -4.47
N ALA A 132 24.02 20.32 -5.19
CA ALA A 132 24.29 20.11 -6.61
C ALA A 132 24.99 18.74 -6.85
N ALA A 133 25.98 18.40 -6.04
CA ALA A 133 26.65 17.11 -6.13
C ALA A 133 25.71 15.93 -5.83
N LEU A 134 24.84 16.07 -4.82
CA LEU A 134 23.83 15.09 -4.48
C LEU A 134 22.87 14.86 -5.68
N VAL A 135 22.27 15.93 -6.19
CA VAL A 135 21.29 15.85 -7.27
C VAL A 135 21.94 15.36 -8.56
N HIS A 136 23.16 15.82 -8.86
CA HIS A 136 23.92 15.33 -10.03
C HIS A 136 24.17 13.81 -9.93
N GLY A 137 24.55 13.30 -8.75
CA GLY A 137 24.73 11.86 -8.54
C GLY A 137 23.46 11.07 -8.84
N PHE A 138 22.31 11.54 -8.34
CA PHE A 138 21.01 10.90 -8.63
C PHE A 138 20.60 11.00 -10.10
N ALA A 139 20.88 12.11 -10.78
CA ALA A 139 20.53 12.32 -12.16
C ALA A 139 21.42 11.53 -13.14
N SER A 140 22.66 11.24 -12.76
CA SER A 140 23.63 10.55 -13.61
C SER A 140 23.74 9.05 -13.36
N TRP A 141 23.20 8.55 -12.24
CA TRP A 141 23.31 7.14 -11.85
C TRP A 141 22.67 6.16 -12.83
N ASP A 142 21.47 6.49 -13.33
CA ASP A 142 20.73 5.67 -14.29
C ASP A 142 20.14 6.58 -15.39
N ALA A 143 20.68 6.48 -16.59
CA ALA A 143 20.24 7.25 -17.75
C ALA A 143 18.79 6.94 -18.18
N GLY A 144 18.21 5.82 -17.74
CA GLY A 144 16.81 5.47 -17.95
C GLY A 144 15.85 6.25 -17.06
N VAL A 145 16.33 6.85 -15.97
CA VAL A 145 15.53 7.65 -15.03
C VAL A 145 15.66 9.12 -15.38
N ARG A 146 14.56 9.74 -15.79
CA ARG A 146 14.54 11.16 -16.15
C ARG A 146 14.19 12.04 -14.96
N ILE A 147 15.20 12.62 -14.29
CA ILE A 147 14.98 13.65 -13.29
C ILE A 147 14.67 14.98 -14.01
N GLY A 148 13.43 15.47 -13.88
CA GLY A 148 12.96 16.67 -14.54
C GLY A 148 13.15 17.95 -13.73
N GLY A 149 13.51 17.83 -12.44
CA GLY A 149 13.77 18.93 -11.53
C GLY A 149 13.68 18.52 -10.07
N VAL A 150 13.88 19.50 -9.19
CA VAL A 150 13.90 19.28 -7.74
C VAL A 150 12.89 20.16 -7.02
N ILE A 151 12.39 19.68 -5.89
CA ILE A 151 11.71 20.49 -4.87
C ILE A 151 12.60 20.46 -3.61
N LEU A 152 13.04 21.64 -3.21
CA LEU A 152 13.86 21.83 -2.00
C LEU A 152 12.94 21.94 -0.79
N ASN A 153 13.05 20.97 0.12
CA ASN A 153 12.22 20.93 1.33
C ASN A 153 13.02 21.37 2.56
N LYS A 154 12.34 21.87 3.57
CA LYS A 154 12.89 22.32 4.87
C LYS A 154 13.94 23.47 4.73
N VAL A 155 13.81 24.33 3.76
CA VAL A 155 14.69 25.49 3.56
C VAL A 155 14.54 26.49 4.71
N GLY A 156 15.66 26.95 5.27
CA GLY A 156 15.67 27.77 6.49
C GLY A 156 15.39 29.25 6.28
N SER A 157 15.87 29.86 5.18
CA SER A 157 15.79 31.31 4.95
C SER A 157 15.86 31.67 3.45
N ALA A 158 15.55 32.91 3.10
CA ALA A 158 15.68 33.40 1.72
C ALA A 158 17.14 33.39 1.23
N ARG A 159 18.09 33.70 2.10
CA ARG A 159 19.54 33.62 1.78
C ARG A 159 19.95 32.17 1.50
N HIS A 160 19.44 31.22 2.28
CA HIS A 160 19.70 29.80 2.08
C HIS A 160 19.11 29.33 0.75
N GLU A 161 17.88 29.73 0.43
CA GLU A 161 17.25 29.44 -0.86
C GLU A 161 18.09 29.96 -2.05
N ALA A 162 18.59 31.20 -1.98
CA ALA A 162 19.41 31.78 -3.03
C ALA A 162 20.69 30.95 -3.30
N LEU A 163 21.38 30.51 -2.24
CA LEU A 163 22.59 29.67 -2.37
C LEU A 163 22.29 28.30 -2.99
N LEU A 164 21.15 27.69 -2.64
CA LEU A 164 20.74 26.40 -3.18
C LEU A 164 20.35 26.50 -4.66
N ARG A 165 19.62 27.56 -5.04
CA ARG A 165 19.24 27.82 -6.44
C ARG A 165 20.45 28.06 -7.32
N GLU A 166 21.41 28.91 -6.86
CA GLU A 166 22.67 29.15 -7.57
C GLU A 166 23.43 27.85 -7.86
N ALA A 167 23.57 26.99 -6.85
CA ALA A 167 24.29 25.72 -7.00
C ALA A 167 23.59 24.74 -7.96
N LEU A 168 22.26 24.71 -7.98
CA LEU A 168 21.48 23.84 -8.87
C LEU A 168 21.39 24.38 -10.30
N ASP A 169 21.39 25.70 -10.45
CA ASP A 169 21.49 26.35 -11.76
C ASP A 169 22.82 26.04 -12.46
N GLU A 170 23.93 26.14 -11.71
CA GLU A 170 25.25 25.68 -12.20
C GLU A 170 25.27 24.19 -12.60
N ALA A 171 24.47 23.35 -11.93
CA ALA A 171 24.34 21.92 -12.24
C ALA A 171 23.34 21.65 -13.37
N GLY A 172 22.66 22.69 -13.90
CA GLY A 172 21.65 22.56 -14.96
C GLY A 172 20.37 21.84 -14.53
N VAL A 173 20.03 21.86 -13.22
CA VAL A 173 18.85 21.15 -12.69
C VAL A 173 17.77 22.17 -12.28
N PRO A 174 16.56 22.13 -12.88
CA PRO A 174 15.48 23.05 -12.57
C PRO A 174 14.99 22.91 -11.12
N VAL A 175 14.86 24.03 -10.38
CA VAL A 175 14.22 24.09 -9.07
C VAL A 175 12.73 24.41 -9.25
N LEU A 176 11.87 23.40 -9.13
CA LEU A 176 10.43 23.47 -9.35
C LEU A 176 9.65 23.91 -8.11
N GLY A 177 10.31 23.97 -6.96
CA GLY A 177 9.69 24.44 -5.73
C GLY A 177 10.68 24.56 -4.58
N VAL A 178 10.30 25.41 -3.61
CA VAL A 178 11.04 25.61 -2.36
C VAL A 178 10.04 25.68 -1.21
N LEU A 179 10.12 24.69 -0.33
CA LEU A 179 9.27 24.60 0.85
C LEU A 179 10.08 24.95 2.09
N ARG A 180 9.62 25.94 2.85
CA ARG A 180 10.24 26.35 4.10
C ARG A 180 9.78 25.47 5.25
N ARG A 181 10.57 25.40 6.30
CA ARG A 181 10.15 24.74 7.54
C ARG A 181 8.86 25.38 8.05
N ALA A 182 7.85 24.56 8.29
CA ALA A 182 6.57 24.98 8.84
C ALA A 182 6.14 23.96 9.89
N ALA A 183 6.05 24.39 11.16
CA ALA A 183 5.61 23.54 12.28
C ALA A 183 4.17 23.00 12.09
N GLN A 184 3.34 23.71 11.32
CA GLN A 184 1.94 23.34 11.05
C GLN A 184 1.77 22.16 10.11
N VAL A 185 2.85 21.72 9.44
CA VAL A 185 2.84 20.61 8.47
C VAL A 185 3.47 19.34 9.04
N GLU A 186 3.89 19.37 10.32
CA GLU A 186 4.37 18.17 10.99
C GLU A 186 3.22 17.18 11.17
N THR A 187 3.30 16.08 10.45
CA THR A 187 2.31 15.01 10.55
C THR A 187 2.76 14.04 11.64
N PRO A 188 1.94 13.77 12.66
CA PRO A 188 2.29 12.79 13.68
C PRO A 188 2.62 11.45 13.04
N SER A 189 3.74 10.87 13.47
CA SER A 189 4.19 9.55 13.01
C SER A 189 4.30 8.60 14.19
N ARG A 190 3.99 7.33 13.96
CA ARG A 190 4.27 6.20 14.84
C ARG A 190 5.48 5.44 14.35
N HIS A 191 5.82 4.38 15.07
CA HIS A 191 6.94 3.50 14.74
C HIS A 191 6.84 2.81 13.36
N LEU A 192 5.65 2.81 12.73
CA LEU A 192 5.41 2.23 11.40
C LEU A 192 5.09 3.27 10.31
N GLY A 193 5.22 4.57 10.58
CA GLY A 193 4.91 5.63 9.61
C GLY A 193 3.95 6.69 10.15
N LEU A 194 3.21 7.36 9.27
CA LEU A 194 2.20 8.33 9.65
C LEU A 194 1.03 7.64 10.39
N VAL A 195 0.31 8.39 11.23
CA VAL A 195 -0.94 7.92 11.81
C VAL A 195 -2.00 7.85 10.71
N PRO A 196 -2.73 6.74 10.51
CA PRO A 196 -3.76 6.60 9.47
C PRO A 196 -4.81 7.71 9.49
N VAL A 197 -5.34 8.05 8.33
CA VAL A 197 -6.38 9.09 8.16
C VAL A 197 -7.63 8.77 8.98
N ALA A 198 -8.07 7.51 9.00
CA ALA A 198 -9.25 7.08 9.73
C ALA A 198 -9.18 7.34 11.26
N GLU A 199 -7.96 7.36 11.82
CA GLU A 199 -7.72 7.67 13.23
C GLU A 199 -7.72 9.18 13.52
N ARG A 200 -7.44 10.01 12.52
CA ARG A 200 -7.25 11.45 12.70
C ARG A 200 -8.47 12.29 12.33
N GLY A 201 -9.36 11.79 11.48
CA GLY A 201 -10.57 12.50 11.05
C GLY A 201 -10.30 13.95 10.62
N ALA A 202 -10.88 14.93 11.32
CA ALA A 202 -10.74 16.36 11.02
C ALA A 202 -9.28 16.86 11.04
N ALA A 203 -8.42 16.28 11.88
CA ALA A 203 -7.00 16.67 11.92
C ALA A 203 -6.24 16.22 10.66
N ALA A 204 -6.62 15.09 10.04
CA ALA A 204 -6.06 14.67 8.76
C ALA A 204 -6.48 15.62 7.63
N VAL A 205 -7.76 16.02 7.59
CA VAL A 205 -8.28 17.01 6.64
C VAL A 205 -7.49 18.33 6.73
N SER A 206 -7.31 18.82 7.95
CA SER A 206 -6.55 20.06 8.19
C SER A 206 -5.09 19.94 7.76
N ALA A 207 -4.45 18.78 8.03
CA ALA A 207 -3.08 18.54 7.62
C ALA A 207 -2.93 18.49 6.09
N VAL A 208 -3.83 17.81 5.37
CA VAL A 208 -3.84 17.77 3.90
C VAL A 208 -4.04 19.16 3.31
N ALA A 209 -4.97 19.97 3.87
CA ALA A 209 -5.19 21.34 3.44
C ALA A 209 -3.93 22.22 3.64
N ALA A 210 -3.24 22.07 4.79
CA ALA A 210 -2.00 22.78 5.07
C ALA A 210 -0.86 22.38 4.11
N MET A 211 -0.71 21.07 3.82
CA MET A 211 0.24 20.59 2.80
C MET A 211 -0.05 21.18 1.43
N GLY A 212 -1.33 21.17 1.00
CA GLY A 212 -1.77 21.76 -0.26
C GLY A 212 -1.46 23.25 -0.36
N ALA A 213 -1.76 24.03 0.70
CA ALA A 213 -1.47 25.44 0.76
C ALA A 213 0.04 25.73 0.72
N GLN A 214 0.85 24.98 1.45
CA GLN A 214 2.31 25.12 1.45
C GLN A 214 2.90 24.85 0.06
N VAL A 215 2.45 23.78 -0.59
CA VAL A 215 2.91 23.41 -1.93
C VAL A 215 2.45 24.45 -2.97
N ALA A 216 1.20 24.90 -2.90
CA ALA A 216 0.69 25.93 -3.81
C ALA A 216 1.44 27.26 -3.70
N ALA A 217 1.90 27.61 -2.50
CA ALA A 217 2.67 28.85 -2.27
C ALA A 217 4.16 28.71 -2.64
N GLY A 218 4.73 27.50 -2.54
CA GLY A 218 6.18 27.28 -2.67
C GLY A 218 6.63 26.58 -3.95
N CYS A 219 5.70 26.08 -4.78
CA CYS A 219 6.02 25.34 -6.00
C CYS A 219 5.44 26.01 -7.26
N ASP A 220 6.17 25.91 -8.36
CA ASP A 220 5.69 26.28 -9.69
C ASP A 220 4.80 25.15 -10.25
N LEU A 221 3.50 25.23 -9.96
CA LEU A 221 2.53 24.23 -10.38
C LEU A 221 2.37 24.17 -11.90
N ASP A 222 2.63 25.25 -12.63
CA ASP A 222 2.51 25.28 -14.08
C ASP A 222 3.71 24.62 -14.75
N ALA A 223 4.92 24.83 -14.23
CA ALA A 223 6.11 24.10 -14.64
C ALA A 223 6.00 22.59 -14.31
N LEU A 224 5.46 22.23 -13.14
CA LEU A 224 5.19 20.84 -12.77
C LEU A 224 4.16 20.20 -13.71
N MET A 225 3.10 20.89 -14.07
CA MET A 225 2.13 20.40 -15.06
C MET A 225 2.75 20.26 -16.45
N ALA A 226 3.58 21.21 -16.88
CA ALA A 226 4.30 21.11 -18.15
C ALA A 226 5.24 19.91 -18.17
N LEU A 227 5.95 19.67 -17.06
CA LEU A 227 6.79 18.50 -16.88
C LEU A 227 5.95 17.20 -16.91
N ALA A 228 4.79 17.15 -16.25
CA ALA A 228 3.89 15.98 -16.25
C ALA A 228 3.40 15.64 -17.67
N ARG A 229 3.09 16.65 -18.49
CA ARG A 229 2.69 16.49 -19.90
C ARG A 229 3.80 15.95 -20.79
N SER A 230 5.06 16.08 -20.38
CA SER A 230 6.21 15.52 -21.11
C SER A 230 6.41 14.02 -20.88
N ALA A 231 5.57 13.35 -20.09
CA ALA A 231 5.60 11.92 -19.88
C ALA A 231 5.32 11.16 -21.18
N GLY A 232 6.10 10.12 -21.46
CA GLY A 232 5.98 9.33 -22.70
C GLY A 232 4.67 8.53 -22.75
N ALA A 233 4.13 8.27 -23.93
CA ALA A 233 2.93 7.45 -24.11
C ALA A 233 3.15 6.03 -23.56
N LEU A 234 2.15 5.49 -22.82
CA LEU A 234 2.17 4.12 -22.33
C LEU A 234 1.62 3.16 -23.37
N PRO A 235 2.31 2.04 -23.65
CA PRO A 235 1.78 0.98 -24.48
C PRO A 235 0.68 0.19 -23.73
N GLY A 236 -0.25 -0.38 -24.46
CA GLY A 236 -1.28 -1.28 -23.90
C GLY A 236 -2.56 -0.60 -23.43
N GLY A 237 -3.48 -1.42 -22.93
CA GLY A 237 -4.73 -1.03 -22.27
C GLY A 237 -4.58 -0.92 -20.76
N GLY A 238 -5.58 -0.32 -20.09
CA GLY A 238 -5.68 -0.36 -18.63
C GLY A 238 -6.07 -1.77 -18.15
N TRP A 239 -5.67 -2.12 -16.95
CA TRP A 239 -6.17 -3.29 -16.26
C TRP A 239 -7.69 -3.22 -16.09
N SER A 240 -8.35 -4.36 -16.14
CA SER A 240 -9.78 -4.48 -15.93
C SER A 240 -10.03 -5.69 -15.03
N PRO A 241 -10.77 -5.54 -13.91
CA PRO A 241 -11.09 -6.67 -13.04
C PRO A 241 -11.79 -7.82 -13.79
N ALA A 242 -12.73 -7.50 -14.68
CA ALA A 242 -13.49 -8.49 -15.44
C ALA A 242 -12.60 -9.27 -16.43
N GLU A 243 -11.71 -8.57 -17.15
CA GLU A 243 -10.76 -9.22 -18.05
C GLU A 243 -9.74 -10.06 -17.29
N ALA A 244 -9.23 -9.56 -16.15
CA ALA A 244 -8.30 -10.28 -15.30
C ALA A 244 -8.91 -11.60 -14.78
N LEU A 245 -10.17 -11.57 -14.34
CA LEU A 245 -10.90 -12.77 -13.93
C LEU A 245 -11.15 -13.74 -15.08
N SER A 246 -11.44 -13.23 -16.29
CA SER A 246 -11.64 -14.07 -17.48
C SER A 246 -10.36 -14.81 -17.88
N LEU A 247 -9.22 -14.12 -17.87
CA LEU A 247 -7.92 -14.72 -18.19
C LEU A 247 -7.52 -15.79 -17.16
N ALA A 248 -7.74 -15.54 -15.87
CA ALA A 248 -7.49 -16.50 -14.81
C ALA A 248 -8.34 -17.78 -14.91
N SER A 249 -9.43 -17.78 -15.70
CA SER A 249 -10.25 -18.96 -15.94
C SER A 249 -9.63 -19.97 -16.90
N HIS A 250 -8.67 -19.54 -17.71
CA HIS A 250 -8.06 -20.34 -18.79
C HIS A 250 -6.71 -20.95 -18.39
N ASP A 251 -6.14 -20.50 -17.26
CA ASP A 251 -4.81 -20.91 -16.77
C ASP A 251 -4.86 -22.05 -15.71
N HIS A 252 -5.71 -23.05 -15.88
CA HIS A 252 -5.53 -24.38 -15.27
C HIS A 252 -5.38 -25.42 -16.38
N PRO A 253 -4.18 -25.91 -16.74
CA PRO A 253 -3.29 -26.72 -15.90
C PRO A 253 -1.79 -26.37 -16.02
N SER A 254 -1.07 -26.61 -14.92
CA SER A 254 0.40 -26.86 -14.88
C SER A 254 1.27 -26.08 -15.88
N ARG A 255 1.72 -24.89 -15.49
CA ARG A 255 2.98 -24.37 -16.03
C ARG A 255 4.10 -25.34 -15.61
N SER A 256 4.36 -26.30 -16.48
CA SER A 256 5.55 -27.13 -16.44
C SER A 256 6.77 -26.22 -16.37
N VAL A 257 7.55 -26.42 -15.34
CA VAL A 257 8.88 -25.83 -15.20
C VAL A 257 9.71 -26.33 -16.36
N GLU A 258 9.92 -25.49 -17.40
CA GLU A 258 11.05 -25.68 -18.30
C GLU A 258 12.32 -25.48 -17.46
N ARG A 259 12.85 -26.63 -17.01
CA ARG A 259 14.24 -26.71 -16.57
C ARG A 259 15.09 -26.37 -17.79
N ARG A 260 15.70 -25.21 -17.81
CA ARG A 260 16.88 -25.02 -18.65
C ARG A 260 17.97 -25.90 -18.07
N ASP A 261 18.19 -27.03 -18.71
CA ASP A 261 19.39 -27.84 -18.53
C ASP A 261 20.60 -26.98 -18.96
N GLU A 262 21.29 -26.42 -17.99
CA GLU A 262 22.66 -25.95 -18.22
C GLU A 262 23.56 -27.17 -18.34
N GLY A 263 24.01 -27.38 -19.58
CA GLY A 263 24.84 -28.49 -19.98
C GLY A 263 26.12 -28.60 -19.17
N SER A 264 26.37 -29.82 -18.76
CA SER A 264 27.59 -30.30 -18.12
C SER A 264 28.82 -29.99 -18.95
N GLY A 265 29.69 -29.13 -18.43
CA GLY A 265 31.07 -28.98 -18.89
C GLY A 265 32.02 -29.02 -17.71
N ARG A 266 32.68 -30.14 -17.49
CA ARG A 266 33.91 -30.30 -16.70
C ARG A 266 35.09 -30.39 -17.68
N PRO A 267 36.38 -30.29 -17.24
CA PRO A 267 37.02 -29.76 -16.04
C PRO A 267 38.28 -28.91 -16.32
N GLY A 268 38.81 -28.26 -15.31
CA GLY A 268 40.18 -27.72 -15.38
C GLY A 268 40.58 -27.18 -13.99
N GLY A 269 41.32 -27.94 -13.25
CA GLY A 269 41.87 -27.53 -11.98
C GLY A 269 43.01 -26.53 -12.13
N VAL A 270 43.09 -25.55 -11.22
CA VAL A 270 44.33 -24.84 -10.87
C VAL A 270 44.27 -24.50 -9.36
N THR A 271 45.36 -24.80 -8.75
CA THR A 271 45.85 -24.74 -7.37
C THR A 271 45.58 -23.46 -6.57
N GLU A 272 45.42 -23.72 -5.26
CA GLU A 272 45.44 -22.77 -4.14
C GLU A 272 46.63 -21.82 -4.11
N ARG A 273 46.38 -20.56 -3.81
CA ARG A 273 47.26 -19.75 -2.95
C ARG A 273 46.43 -18.84 -2.05
N GLY A 274 46.52 -19.06 -0.77
CA GLY A 274 45.90 -18.26 0.27
C GLY A 274 46.53 -16.89 0.44
N SER A 275 45.70 -15.91 0.81
CA SER A 275 46.10 -14.72 1.51
C SER A 275 45.00 -14.32 2.49
N GLY A 276 45.26 -14.46 3.76
CA GLY A 276 44.36 -14.08 4.83
C GLY A 276 44.25 -12.56 4.95
N LEU A 277 43.02 -12.09 5.12
CA LEU A 277 42.73 -10.76 5.65
C LEU A 277 41.83 -10.93 6.87
N ARG A 278 42.37 -10.43 7.99
CA ARG A 278 41.73 -10.44 9.31
C ARG A 278 40.58 -9.45 9.34
N GLU A 279 39.42 -9.93 9.76
CA GLU A 279 38.30 -9.10 10.16
C GLU A 279 38.60 -8.32 11.44
N ARG A 280 38.30 -7.02 11.42
CA ARG A 280 38.26 -6.18 12.63
C ARG A 280 36.76 -5.93 12.97
N PRO A 281 36.35 -6.07 14.23
CA PRO A 281 34.99 -5.75 14.64
C PRO A 281 34.80 -4.24 14.75
N VAL A 282 33.70 -3.74 14.18
CA VAL A 282 33.24 -2.35 14.34
C VAL A 282 32.42 -2.26 15.62
N GLY A 283 32.80 -1.30 16.47
CA GLY A 283 32.28 -1.10 17.81
C GLY A 283 30.82 -0.63 17.85
N ALA A 284 30.17 -1.04 18.92
CA ALA A 284 28.83 -0.63 19.32
C ALA A 284 28.80 0.86 19.71
N VAL A 285 27.82 1.59 19.18
CA VAL A 285 27.50 2.96 19.64
C VAL A 285 26.36 2.87 20.65
N ALA A 286 26.59 3.44 21.82
CA ALA A 286 25.72 3.43 22.99
C ALA A 286 24.43 4.22 22.76
N ALA A 287 23.35 3.69 23.33
CA ALA A 287 22.03 4.33 23.43
C ALA A 287 22.08 5.45 24.48
N SER A 288 21.61 6.64 24.15
CA SER A 288 21.39 7.74 25.09
C SER A 288 19.95 7.72 25.61
N GLU A 289 19.85 7.92 26.92
CA GLU A 289 18.65 7.86 27.74
C GLU A 289 17.59 8.95 27.40
N ARG A 290 16.33 8.59 27.59
CA ARG A 290 15.15 9.45 27.52
C ARG A 290 14.84 10.08 28.88
N PRO A 291 14.31 11.30 28.94
CA PRO A 291 13.54 11.75 30.09
C PRO A 291 12.04 11.48 29.89
N ALA A 292 11.40 11.00 30.95
CA ALA A 292 9.95 10.81 31.04
C ALA A 292 9.25 12.17 31.17
N LEU A 293 8.11 12.32 30.49
CA LEU A 293 7.17 13.42 30.74
C LEU A 293 5.82 12.85 31.11
N ALA A 294 5.31 13.40 32.21
CA ALA A 294 4.05 13.10 32.86
C ALA A 294 2.85 13.72 32.16
N GLY A 295 1.72 13.07 32.35
CA GLY A 295 0.32 13.36 32.22
C GLY A 295 -0.15 14.71 31.65
N ALA A 296 -1.12 14.62 30.74
CA ALA A 296 -2.05 15.70 30.46
C ALA A 296 -3.46 15.13 30.22
N GLU A 297 -4.41 15.79 30.85
CA GLU A 297 -5.82 15.46 31.03
C GLU A 297 -6.64 15.50 29.73
N ARG A 298 -7.75 14.76 29.73
CA ARG A 298 -8.77 14.70 28.66
C ARG A 298 -9.69 15.92 28.73
N PRO A 299 -10.14 16.46 27.60
CA PRO A 299 -11.42 17.18 27.53
C PRO A 299 -12.52 16.32 26.92
N SER A 300 -13.71 16.51 27.49
CA SER A 300 -14.99 15.87 27.21
C SER A 300 -15.59 16.23 25.84
N ALA A 301 -16.41 15.32 25.33
CA ALA A 301 -17.20 15.44 24.12
C ALA A 301 -18.31 16.49 24.22
N SER A 302 -18.57 17.19 23.11
CA SER A 302 -19.87 17.80 22.84
C SER A 302 -20.23 17.65 21.36
N GLU A 303 -21.49 17.28 21.16
CA GLU A 303 -22.21 16.99 19.94
C GLU A 303 -22.21 18.14 18.92
N HIS A 304 -22.14 17.81 17.63
CA HIS A 304 -22.93 18.52 16.60
C HIS A 304 -23.13 17.62 15.38
N ALA A 305 -24.42 17.33 15.13
CA ALA A 305 -24.90 16.74 13.88
C ALA A 305 -25.05 17.82 12.78
N ALA A 306 -24.73 17.50 11.55
CA ALA A 306 -25.22 18.23 10.40
C ALA A 306 -25.24 17.37 9.11
N HIS A 307 -26.41 17.08 8.66
CA HIS A 307 -27.01 16.89 7.34
C HIS A 307 -26.10 16.77 6.10
N ALA A 308 -26.26 15.66 5.38
CA ALA A 308 -25.98 15.56 3.96
C ALA A 308 -27.30 15.47 3.18
N ALA A 309 -27.53 16.42 2.29
CA ALA A 309 -28.68 16.45 1.39
C ALA A 309 -28.34 15.72 0.09
N GLY A 310 -29.29 14.90 -0.38
CA GLY A 310 -29.20 14.19 -1.65
C GLY A 310 -29.49 15.11 -2.85
N ALA A 311 -28.95 14.71 -4.00
CA ALA A 311 -29.38 15.19 -5.31
C ALA A 311 -29.62 13.99 -6.23
N SER A 312 -30.89 13.73 -6.53
CA SER A 312 -31.36 12.81 -7.56
C SER A 312 -31.31 13.53 -8.91
N GLY A 313 -30.62 12.93 -9.89
CA GLY A 313 -30.71 13.32 -11.29
C GLY A 313 -31.03 12.08 -12.12
N ALA A 314 -32.26 11.98 -12.63
CA ALA A 314 -32.66 10.97 -13.57
C ALA A 314 -32.19 11.36 -14.98
N SER A 315 -31.53 10.45 -15.69
CA SER A 315 -31.33 10.51 -17.13
C SER A 315 -31.77 9.21 -17.78
N GLU A 316 -32.71 9.32 -18.72
CA GLU A 316 -33.23 8.26 -19.53
C GLU A 316 -32.15 7.68 -20.45
N HIS A 317 -32.02 6.36 -20.49
CA HIS A 317 -31.17 5.65 -21.44
C HIS A 317 -31.97 4.71 -22.33
N HIS A 318 -31.76 4.90 -23.63
CA HIS A 318 -32.22 4.06 -24.72
C HIS A 318 -31.57 2.66 -24.62
N GLY A 319 -32.40 1.66 -24.91
CA GLY A 319 -32.09 0.25 -24.77
C GLY A 319 -30.93 -0.24 -25.66
N ILE A 320 -30.07 -0.99 -25.04
CA ILE A 320 -29.15 -1.94 -25.67
C ILE A 320 -29.42 -3.30 -25.03
N SER A 321 -29.56 -4.31 -25.89
CA SER A 321 -29.86 -5.70 -25.59
C SER A 321 -29.08 -6.24 -24.38
N SER A 322 -29.82 -6.68 -23.36
CA SER A 322 -29.29 -7.21 -22.10
C SER A 322 -28.76 -8.63 -22.30
N VAL A 323 -27.45 -8.79 -22.15
CA VAL A 323 -26.92 -10.05 -21.64
C VAL A 323 -27.38 -10.12 -20.18
N THR A 324 -28.26 -11.06 -19.86
CA THR A 324 -28.78 -11.28 -18.50
C THR A 324 -27.62 -11.70 -17.59
N GLY A 325 -27.11 -10.76 -16.81
CA GLY A 325 -26.29 -11.07 -15.63
C GLY A 325 -27.18 -11.71 -14.55
N PRO A 326 -26.58 -12.41 -13.57
CA PRO A 326 -27.32 -13.05 -12.49
C PRO A 326 -28.25 -12.06 -11.78
N SER A 327 -29.44 -12.52 -11.37
CA SER A 327 -30.43 -11.70 -10.67
C SER A 327 -29.84 -11.18 -9.34
N ALA A 328 -30.34 -10.07 -8.84
CA ALA A 328 -29.87 -9.48 -7.58
C ALA A 328 -29.97 -10.46 -6.37
N SER A 329 -30.86 -11.46 -6.45
CA SER A 329 -31.02 -12.53 -5.44
C SER A 329 -29.90 -13.61 -5.46
N GLU A 330 -29.00 -13.59 -6.45
CA GLU A 330 -27.93 -14.59 -6.63
C GLU A 330 -26.53 -14.06 -6.25
N ARG A 331 -26.40 -12.77 -5.94
CA ARG A 331 -25.12 -12.17 -5.57
C ARG A 331 -24.85 -12.36 -4.08
N PRO A 332 -23.77 -13.06 -3.70
CA PRO A 332 -23.43 -13.18 -2.28
C PRO A 332 -22.97 -11.82 -1.73
N VAL A 333 -23.49 -11.45 -0.56
CA VAL A 333 -22.98 -10.30 0.20
C VAL A 333 -21.66 -10.68 0.83
N ILE A 334 -20.61 -9.94 0.53
CA ILE A 334 -19.29 -10.07 1.15
C ILE A 334 -19.04 -8.83 2.01
N ALA A 335 -19.01 -9.03 3.32
CA ALA A 335 -18.66 -7.98 4.26
C ALA A 335 -17.15 -7.74 4.25
N VAL A 336 -16.74 -6.48 4.18
CA VAL A 336 -15.32 -6.07 4.21
C VAL A 336 -15.11 -5.14 5.41
N ALA A 337 -14.27 -5.56 6.34
CA ALA A 337 -13.94 -4.75 7.50
C ALA A 337 -13.16 -3.49 7.08
N GLY A 338 -13.54 -2.36 7.64
CA GLY A 338 -12.94 -1.05 7.43
C GLY A 338 -12.82 -0.28 8.75
N GLY A 339 -12.91 1.05 8.66
CA GLY A 339 -12.77 1.92 9.82
C GLY A 339 -11.33 2.08 10.30
N ALA A 340 -11.14 2.61 11.51
CA ALA A 340 -9.82 2.99 12.02
C ALA A 340 -8.93 1.78 12.36
N ALA A 341 -9.52 0.64 12.75
CA ALA A 341 -8.78 -0.56 13.11
C ALA A 341 -8.29 -1.38 11.90
N PHE A 342 -9.00 -1.30 10.75
CA PHE A 342 -8.78 -2.12 9.55
C PHE A 342 -8.65 -1.25 8.29
N THR A 343 -7.57 -0.49 8.20
CA THR A 343 -7.34 0.51 7.15
C THR A 343 -6.51 -0.02 5.96
N PHE A 344 -5.94 -1.21 6.07
CA PHE A 344 -4.98 -1.74 5.10
C PHE A 344 -5.67 -2.69 4.13
N SER A 345 -6.08 -2.18 2.98
CA SER A 345 -6.63 -2.95 1.87
C SER A 345 -6.26 -2.27 0.54
N TYR A 346 -6.22 -3.06 -0.54
CA TYR A 346 -6.06 -2.55 -1.90
C TYR A 346 -7.44 -2.36 -2.54
N ALA A 347 -7.65 -1.25 -3.25
CA ALA A 347 -8.91 -0.95 -3.93
C ALA A 347 -9.29 -2.06 -4.93
N GLU A 348 -8.30 -2.69 -5.54
CA GLU A 348 -8.44 -3.77 -6.49
C GLU A 348 -9.10 -5.03 -5.90
N HIS A 349 -9.02 -5.26 -4.58
CA HIS A 349 -9.68 -6.40 -3.92
C HIS A 349 -11.21 -6.28 -4.02
N ALA A 350 -11.76 -5.14 -3.62
CA ALA A 350 -13.20 -4.88 -3.71
C ALA A 350 -13.69 -4.88 -5.17
N GLU A 351 -12.90 -4.30 -6.09
CA GLU A 351 -13.19 -4.28 -7.52
C GLU A 351 -13.23 -5.69 -8.12
N LEU A 352 -12.29 -6.57 -7.74
CA LEU A 352 -12.28 -7.97 -8.18
C LEU A 352 -13.44 -8.78 -7.62
N LEU A 353 -13.77 -8.61 -6.33
CA LEU A 353 -14.93 -9.27 -5.72
C LEU A 353 -16.24 -8.85 -6.42
N ALA A 354 -16.41 -7.55 -6.66
CA ALA A 354 -17.58 -7.03 -7.38
C ALA A 354 -17.64 -7.57 -8.82
N ALA A 355 -16.51 -7.60 -9.52
CA ALA A 355 -16.43 -8.16 -10.88
C ALA A 355 -16.65 -9.68 -10.91
N ALA A 356 -16.32 -10.40 -9.84
CA ALA A 356 -16.64 -11.81 -9.64
C ALA A 356 -18.13 -12.05 -9.33
N GLY A 357 -18.93 -10.99 -9.20
CA GLY A 357 -20.37 -11.01 -9.01
C GLY A 357 -20.82 -11.01 -7.55
N ALA A 358 -19.97 -10.53 -6.63
CA ALA A 358 -20.37 -10.27 -5.25
C ALA A 358 -21.00 -8.87 -5.09
N GLU A 359 -21.81 -8.73 -4.05
CA GLU A 359 -22.14 -7.45 -3.45
C GLU A 359 -21.16 -7.20 -2.32
N VAL A 360 -20.35 -6.14 -2.43
CA VAL A 360 -19.32 -5.80 -1.45
C VAL A 360 -19.82 -4.72 -0.53
N VAL A 361 -19.95 -5.01 0.77
CA VAL A 361 -20.45 -4.09 1.78
C VAL A 361 -19.38 -3.87 2.85
N THR A 362 -18.99 -2.62 3.08
CA THR A 362 -18.06 -2.26 4.15
C THR A 362 -18.78 -2.09 5.48
N PHE A 363 -18.13 -2.50 6.57
CA PHE A 363 -18.58 -2.25 7.94
C PHE A 363 -17.37 -1.84 8.82
N ASP A 364 -17.64 -1.13 9.90
CA ASP A 364 -16.61 -0.67 10.85
C ASP A 364 -16.74 -1.43 12.17
N PRO A 365 -15.86 -2.38 12.49
CA PRO A 365 -15.94 -3.15 13.74
C PRO A 365 -15.86 -2.32 15.03
N LEU A 366 -15.47 -1.05 14.95
CA LEU A 366 -15.47 -0.14 16.10
C LEU A 366 -16.83 0.55 16.33
N ARG A 367 -17.75 0.51 15.34
CA ARG A 367 -19.00 1.27 15.37
C ARG A 367 -20.23 0.41 15.12
N ASP A 368 -20.11 -0.56 14.21
CA ASP A 368 -21.21 -1.43 13.84
C ASP A 368 -21.31 -2.58 14.85
N GLU A 369 -22.50 -2.81 15.38
CA GLU A 369 -22.76 -3.87 16.35
C GLU A 369 -23.03 -5.23 15.68
N ARG A 370 -23.23 -5.23 14.36
CA ARG A 370 -23.57 -6.44 13.57
C ARG A 370 -22.93 -6.42 12.21
N LEU A 371 -22.79 -7.60 11.62
CA LEU A 371 -22.44 -7.76 10.22
C LEU A 371 -23.55 -7.21 9.30
N PRO A 372 -23.25 -6.74 8.09
CA PRO A 372 -24.23 -6.41 7.09
C PRO A 372 -25.20 -7.56 6.86
N GLU A 373 -26.51 -7.25 6.68
CA GLU A 373 -27.54 -8.26 6.46
C GLU A 373 -27.24 -9.13 5.25
N GLY A 374 -27.45 -10.44 5.38
CA GLY A 374 -27.21 -11.40 4.32
C GLY A 374 -25.74 -11.70 4.04
N THR A 375 -24.83 -11.34 4.93
CA THR A 375 -23.38 -11.64 4.80
C THR A 375 -23.16 -13.15 4.62
N ARG A 376 -22.51 -13.53 3.52
CA ARG A 376 -22.14 -14.90 3.16
C ARG A 376 -20.62 -15.12 3.10
N GLY A 377 -19.83 -14.06 3.23
CA GLY A 377 -18.37 -14.11 3.30
C GLY A 377 -17.82 -12.88 3.97
N LEU A 378 -16.63 -13.00 4.55
CA LEU A 378 -15.99 -11.94 5.33
C LEU A 378 -14.55 -11.75 4.88
N VAL A 379 -14.17 -10.49 4.63
CA VAL A 379 -12.77 -10.08 4.39
C VAL A 379 -12.36 -9.10 5.48
N VAL A 380 -11.31 -9.44 6.23
CA VAL A 380 -10.74 -8.58 7.27
C VAL A 380 -9.28 -8.30 6.92
N GLY A 381 -9.02 -7.10 6.46
CA GLY A 381 -7.68 -6.66 6.04
C GLY A 381 -6.75 -6.37 7.21
N GLY A 382 -5.63 -5.73 6.90
CA GLY A 382 -4.66 -5.27 7.88
C GLY A 382 -5.03 -3.94 8.53
N GLY A 383 -4.23 -3.53 9.51
CA GLY A 383 -4.42 -2.29 10.26
C GLY A 383 -3.67 -2.27 11.56
N PHE A 384 -4.22 -1.55 12.54
CA PHE A 384 -3.65 -1.39 13.89
C PHE A 384 -4.65 -1.81 14.97
N PRO A 385 -5.06 -3.08 15.05
CA PRO A 385 -6.07 -3.53 16.00
C PRO A 385 -5.58 -3.42 17.45
N GLU A 386 -4.27 -3.44 17.70
CA GLU A 386 -3.68 -3.26 19.02
C GLU A 386 -3.96 -1.87 19.62
N VAL A 387 -4.18 -0.86 18.78
CA VAL A 387 -4.53 0.49 19.21
C VAL A 387 -5.97 0.55 19.72
N TYR A 388 -6.82 -0.30 19.18
CA TYR A 388 -8.27 -0.36 19.41
C TYR A 388 -8.70 -1.66 20.09
N ALA A 389 -7.76 -2.38 20.71
CA ALA A 389 -8.06 -3.69 21.30
C ALA A 389 -9.20 -3.62 22.32
N GLY A 390 -9.23 -2.56 23.14
CA GLY A 390 -10.29 -2.36 24.11
C GLY A 390 -11.68 -2.21 23.49
N GLU A 391 -11.80 -1.38 22.46
CA GLU A 391 -13.06 -1.15 21.75
C GLU A 391 -13.50 -2.38 20.95
N LEU A 392 -12.57 -3.02 20.24
CA LEU A 392 -12.84 -4.27 19.52
C LEU A 392 -13.28 -5.39 20.46
N GLY A 393 -12.60 -5.50 21.62
CA GLY A 393 -12.95 -6.48 22.65
C GLY A 393 -14.30 -6.23 23.31
N ALA A 394 -14.68 -4.96 23.47
CA ALA A 394 -15.97 -4.57 24.04
C ALA A 394 -17.17 -4.81 23.11
N ASN A 395 -16.95 -4.90 21.79
CA ASN A 395 -18.02 -5.19 20.82
C ASN A 395 -18.30 -6.71 20.74
N GLU A 396 -18.85 -7.24 21.84
CA GLU A 396 -19.09 -8.68 22.03
C GLU A 396 -20.07 -9.24 21.00
N VAL A 397 -21.15 -8.52 20.72
CA VAL A 397 -22.20 -8.96 19.78
C VAL A 397 -21.62 -9.20 18.39
N LEU A 398 -20.83 -8.27 17.87
CA LEU A 398 -20.19 -8.42 16.55
C LEU A 398 -19.13 -9.53 16.55
N ARG A 399 -18.33 -9.65 17.62
CA ARG A 399 -17.32 -10.72 17.74
C ARG A 399 -17.95 -12.11 17.72
N GLU A 400 -19.06 -12.29 18.45
CA GLU A 400 -19.82 -13.54 18.47
C GLU A 400 -20.47 -13.84 17.10
N GLU A 401 -21.00 -12.83 16.42
CA GLU A 401 -21.57 -12.99 15.08
C GLU A 401 -20.50 -13.37 14.04
N ILE A 402 -19.32 -12.74 14.08
CA ILE A 402 -18.17 -13.13 13.23
C ILE A 402 -17.72 -14.57 13.56
N ALA A 403 -17.64 -14.93 14.83
CA ALA A 403 -17.31 -16.29 15.23
C ALA A 403 -18.34 -17.30 14.73
N ALA A 404 -19.62 -17.03 14.86
CA ALA A 404 -20.70 -17.86 14.37
C ALA A 404 -20.64 -18.03 12.84
N LEU A 405 -20.41 -16.93 12.11
CA LEU A 405 -20.23 -16.97 10.66
C LEU A 405 -19.03 -17.85 10.26
N ALA A 406 -17.87 -17.69 10.88
CA ALA A 406 -16.69 -18.48 10.60
C ALA A 406 -16.89 -19.97 10.94
N LEU A 407 -17.53 -20.28 12.07
CA LEU A 407 -17.82 -21.65 12.51
C LEU A 407 -18.89 -22.34 11.66
N SER A 408 -19.77 -21.59 10.98
CA SER A 408 -20.72 -22.15 10.01
C SER A 408 -20.03 -22.69 8.75
N GLY A 409 -18.76 -22.40 8.55
CA GLY A 409 -17.99 -22.75 7.35
C GLY A 409 -18.05 -21.69 6.24
N ALA A 410 -18.66 -20.52 6.50
CA ALA A 410 -18.63 -19.42 5.56
C ALA A 410 -17.20 -18.98 5.23
N PRO A 411 -16.91 -18.53 3.99
CA PRO A 411 -15.60 -18.06 3.61
C PRO A 411 -15.17 -16.82 4.39
N VAL A 412 -14.00 -16.90 5.04
CA VAL A 412 -13.37 -15.79 5.75
C VAL A 412 -11.92 -15.66 5.28
N ALA A 413 -11.57 -14.47 4.78
CA ALA A 413 -10.20 -14.10 4.42
C ALA A 413 -9.71 -13.03 5.42
N ALA A 414 -8.65 -13.34 6.16
CA ALA A 414 -8.11 -12.46 7.19
C ALA A 414 -6.59 -12.27 7.01
N GLU A 415 -6.17 -11.01 6.85
CA GLU A 415 -4.77 -10.65 6.69
C GLU A 415 -4.30 -9.76 7.84
N CYS A 416 -3.12 -10.08 8.43
CA CYS A 416 -2.42 -9.29 9.45
C CYS A 416 -3.33 -8.90 10.64
N ALA A 417 -3.88 -7.69 10.68
CA ALA A 417 -4.84 -7.27 11.71
C ALA A 417 -6.07 -8.19 11.78
N GLY A 418 -6.55 -8.64 10.63
CA GLY A 418 -7.65 -9.60 10.55
C GLY A 418 -7.32 -10.95 11.19
N LEU A 419 -6.09 -11.45 11.01
CA LEU A 419 -5.60 -12.64 11.71
C LEU A 419 -5.66 -12.43 13.23
N LEU A 420 -5.18 -11.26 13.72
CA LEU A 420 -5.18 -10.95 15.16
C LEU A 420 -6.60 -10.88 15.73
N TYR A 421 -7.53 -10.29 14.98
CA TYR A 421 -8.94 -10.15 15.38
C TYR A 421 -9.66 -11.51 15.45
N LEU A 422 -9.24 -12.49 14.65
CA LEU A 422 -9.79 -13.85 14.72
C LEU A 422 -9.17 -14.72 15.83
N CYS A 423 -8.07 -14.30 16.46
CA CYS A 423 -7.47 -15.00 17.60
C CYS A 423 -8.41 -15.01 18.81
N ARG A 424 -8.05 -15.77 19.85
CA ARG A 424 -8.76 -15.74 21.13
C ARG A 424 -8.66 -14.40 21.84
N GLU A 425 -7.47 -13.81 21.77
CA GLU A 425 -7.14 -12.56 22.46
C GLU A 425 -6.00 -11.81 21.76
N LEU A 426 -5.93 -10.51 21.99
CA LEU A 426 -4.81 -9.63 21.64
C LEU A 426 -4.38 -8.85 22.89
N ASP A 427 -3.15 -9.08 23.38
CA ASP A 427 -2.61 -8.51 24.61
C ASP A 427 -3.54 -8.73 25.82
N GLY A 428 -4.17 -9.92 25.93
CA GLY A 428 -5.11 -10.30 26.98
C GLY A 428 -6.52 -9.76 26.82
N VAL A 429 -6.81 -8.98 25.77
CA VAL A 429 -8.16 -8.50 25.44
C VAL A 429 -8.86 -9.53 24.54
N PRO A 430 -10.10 -9.99 24.88
CA PRO A 430 -10.84 -10.95 24.07
C PRO A 430 -11.07 -10.46 22.63
N MET A 431 -10.82 -11.35 21.65
CA MET A 431 -11.11 -11.15 20.23
C MET A 431 -12.19 -12.15 19.78
N CYS A 432 -12.34 -12.41 18.48
CA CYS A 432 -13.44 -13.27 18.00
C CYS A 432 -13.34 -14.74 18.43
N GLY A 433 -12.16 -15.22 18.82
CA GLY A 433 -11.99 -16.61 19.30
C GLY A 433 -12.19 -17.71 18.25
N VAL A 434 -12.08 -17.37 16.97
CA VAL A 434 -12.20 -18.30 15.84
C VAL A 434 -10.99 -19.23 15.76
N LEU A 435 -9.80 -18.66 15.99
CA LEU A 435 -8.52 -19.38 15.93
C LEU A 435 -8.06 -19.75 17.34
N ASP A 436 -7.60 -20.98 17.52
CA ASP A 436 -6.98 -21.43 18.78
C ASP A 436 -5.55 -20.88 18.91
N ALA A 437 -5.43 -19.56 18.94
CA ALA A 437 -4.19 -18.84 19.02
C ALA A 437 -4.37 -17.55 19.82
N SER A 438 -3.30 -17.07 20.46
CA SER A 438 -3.26 -15.79 21.17
C SER A 438 -2.28 -14.85 20.49
N ALA A 439 -2.64 -13.59 20.41
CA ALA A 439 -1.81 -12.54 19.81
C ALA A 439 -1.29 -11.58 20.88
N ARG A 440 -0.09 -11.06 20.70
CA ARG A 440 0.51 -10.05 21.57
C ARG A 440 1.45 -9.14 20.83
N MET A 441 1.70 -7.94 21.36
CA MET A 441 2.75 -7.06 20.88
C MET A 441 4.13 -7.69 21.11
N GLY A 442 5.00 -7.59 20.13
CA GLY A 442 6.39 -8.01 20.18
C GLY A 442 7.35 -6.83 20.12
N GLU A 443 8.59 -7.06 20.53
CA GLU A 443 9.64 -6.02 20.46
C GLU A 443 10.17 -5.83 19.03
N ARG A 444 10.19 -6.89 18.24
CA ARG A 444 10.82 -6.93 16.92
C ARG A 444 9.83 -6.56 15.82
N LEU A 445 10.24 -5.64 14.95
CA LEU A 445 9.50 -5.36 13.70
C LEU A 445 9.79 -6.47 12.68
N THR A 446 8.73 -7.08 12.16
CA THR A 446 8.77 -7.94 10.98
C THR A 446 8.34 -7.09 9.79
N LEU A 447 9.24 -6.92 8.82
CA LEU A 447 9.03 -6.08 7.64
C LEU A 447 9.67 -6.74 6.43
N GLY A 448 8.96 -6.77 5.31
CA GLY A 448 9.51 -7.08 3.99
C GLY A 448 8.68 -8.02 3.15
N TYR A 449 9.13 -8.17 1.92
CA TYR A 449 8.52 -9.03 0.93
C TYR A 449 8.74 -10.52 1.21
N ARG A 450 7.79 -11.35 0.77
CA ARG A 450 7.80 -12.79 0.93
C ARG A 450 7.37 -13.49 -0.34
N ASP A 451 8.08 -14.54 -0.71
CA ASP A 451 7.60 -15.54 -1.66
C ASP A 451 6.94 -16.67 -0.87
N ALA A 452 5.68 -16.95 -1.17
CA ALA A 452 4.87 -17.91 -0.47
C ALA A 452 4.22 -18.92 -1.43
N VAL A 453 3.86 -20.08 -0.88
CA VAL A 453 3.18 -21.16 -1.59
C VAL A 453 2.05 -21.66 -0.69
N ALA A 454 0.85 -21.81 -1.22
CA ALA A 454 -0.28 -22.38 -0.50
C ALA A 454 0.05 -23.83 -0.12
N VAL A 455 0.01 -24.15 1.19
CA VAL A 455 0.36 -25.49 1.71
C VAL A 455 -0.75 -26.50 1.40
N GLY A 456 -1.99 -26.04 1.45
CA GLY A 456 -3.19 -26.83 1.18
C GLY A 456 -4.24 -26.01 0.45
N ASP A 457 -5.36 -26.67 0.15
CA ASP A 457 -6.54 -25.97 -0.40
C ASP A 457 -7.19 -25.10 0.67
N SER A 458 -7.56 -23.87 0.27
CA SER A 458 -8.27 -22.92 1.11
C SER A 458 -9.37 -22.20 0.32
N VAL A 459 -10.06 -21.27 0.95
CA VAL A 459 -11.04 -20.39 0.27
C VAL A 459 -10.38 -19.41 -0.69
N LEU A 460 -9.08 -19.13 -0.53
CA LEU A 460 -8.33 -18.21 -1.39
C LEU A 460 -7.52 -18.93 -2.48
N ALA A 461 -6.92 -20.08 -2.18
CA ALA A 461 -5.95 -20.70 -3.06
C ALA A 461 -6.08 -22.24 -3.07
N VAL A 462 -5.67 -22.89 -4.17
CA VAL A 462 -5.41 -24.33 -4.22
C VAL A 462 -3.98 -24.61 -3.80
N ALA A 463 -3.72 -25.81 -3.31
CA ALA A 463 -2.38 -26.26 -2.93
C ALA A 463 -1.37 -26.03 -4.08
N GLY A 464 -0.21 -25.48 -3.74
CA GLY A 464 0.83 -25.15 -4.71
C GLY A 464 0.70 -23.79 -5.38
N THR A 465 -0.41 -23.04 -5.19
CA THR A 465 -0.52 -21.66 -5.67
C THR A 465 0.62 -20.81 -5.11
N ARG A 466 1.35 -20.15 -5.98
CA ARG A 466 2.43 -19.23 -5.61
C ARG A 466 1.89 -17.83 -5.46
N MET A 467 2.23 -17.18 -4.35
CA MET A 467 1.82 -15.83 -4.04
C MET A 467 3.01 -15.02 -3.54
N ARG A 468 3.13 -13.79 -4.02
CA ARG A 468 4.01 -12.80 -3.39
C ARG A 468 3.22 -11.96 -2.43
N GLY A 469 3.80 -11.69 -1.28
CA GLY A 469 3.17 -10.91 -0.24
C GLY A 469 4.17 -10.05 0.52
N HIS A 470 3.64 -9.34 1.48
CA HIS A 470 4.40 -8.43 2.34
C HIS A 470 3.96 -8.61 3.78
N GLU A 471 4.91 -8.65 4.70
CA GLU A 471 4.66 -8.61 6.15
C GLU A 471 5.06 -7.25 6.70
N PHE A 472 4.24 -6.69 7.58
CA PHE A 472 4.49 -5.40 8.22
C PHE A 472 3.79 -5.34 9.58
N HIS A 473 4.41 -5.92 10.62
CA HIS A 473 3.83 -6.02 11.95
C HIS A 473 4.88 -6.10 13.06
N ARG A 474 4.48 -5.77 14.28
CA ARG A 474 5.25 -6.01 15.50
C ARG A 474 4.65 -7.09 16.37
N THR A 475 3.44 -7.53 16.06
CA THR A 475 2.71 -8.53 16.83
C THR A 475 3.27 -9.93 16.58
N VAL A 476 2.99 -10.83 17.52
CA VAL A 476 3.32 -12.26 17.47
C VAL A 476 2.07 -13.03 17.78
N VAL A 477 1.77 -14.05 16.96
CA VAL A 477 0.68 -15.01 17.19
C VAL A 477 1.28 -16.34 17.63
N GLU A 478 0.74 -16.92 18.68
CA GLU A 478 1.18 -18.21 19.23
C GLU A 478 -0.02 -19.16 19.39
N PRO A 479 0.01 -20.31 18.67
CA PRO A 479 1.00 -20.78 17.70
C PRO A 479 0.98 -19.92 16.42
N GLY A 480 2.13 -19.80 15.73
CA GLY A 480 2.25 -19.02 14.48
C GLY A 480 1.63 -19.67 13.25
N ALA A 481 1.19 -20.94 13.38
CA ALA A 481 0.48 -21.68 12.34
C ALA A 481 -0.46 -22.70 12.96
N GLY A 482 -1.59 -22.95 12.29
CA GLY A 482 -2.53 -24.02 12.64
C GLY A 482 -2.08 -25.40 12.17
N PRO A 483 -2.87 -26.44 12.47
CA PRO A 483 -2.63 -27.80 11.96
C PRO A 483 -2.60 -27.87 10.42
N ALA A 484 -3.36 -27.03 9.74
CA ALA A 484 -3.26 -26.76 8.31
C ALA A 484 -2.78 -25.31 8.12
N PRO A 485 -1.47 -25.10 7.84
CA PRO A 485 -0.92 -23.76 7.60
C PRO A 485 -1.46 -23.16 6.31
N ALA A 486 -1.60 -21.83 6.30
CA ALA A 486 -2.02 -21.08 5.11
C ALA A 486 -0.91 -21.07 4.05
N TRP A 487 0.28 -20.66 4.44
CA TRP A 487 1.41 -20.47 3.54
C TRP A 487 2.67 -21.18 4.01
N GLY A 488 3.39 -21.75 3.05
CA GLY A 488 4.80 -22.05 3.15
C GLY A 488 5.61 -20.88 2.61
N VAL A 489 6.24 -20.10 3.48
CA VAL A 489 7.13 -19.00 3.10
C VAL A 489 8.47 -19.58 2.68
N VAL A 490 8.94 -19.20 1.48
CA VAL A 490 10.15 -19.75 0.87
C VAL A 490 11.36 -18.84 1.12
N ALA A 491 11.15 -17.54 1.10
CA ALA A 491 12.18 -16.52 1.29
C ALA A 491 11.67 -15.39 2.22
N PRO A 492 12.53 -14.79 3.05
CA PRO A 492 13.99 -15.00 3.18
C PRO A 492 14.38 -16.25 3.99
N GLY A 493 13.47 -16.95 4.61
CA GLY A 493 13.70 -18.20 5.36
C GLY A 493 12.50 -19.12 5.25
N ARG A 494 12.75 -20.43 5.19
CA ARG A 494 11.67 -21.41 5.09
C ARG A 494 10.92 -21.54 6.41
N ARG A 495 9.62 -21.32 6.38
CA ARG A 495 8.68 -21.55 7.49
C ARG A 495 7.28 -21.79 6.96
N VAL A 496 6.42 -22.33 7.81
CA VAL A 496 4.97 -22.29 7.58
C VAL A 496 4.36 -21.23 8.49
N GLU A 497 3.25 -20.62 8.05
CA GLU A 497 2.54 -19.65 8.85
C GLU A 497 1.05 -19.64 8.51
N GLY A 498 0.24 -19.06 9.42
CA GLY A 498 -1.16 -18.84 9.23
C GLY A 498 -2.02 -20.10 9.44
N PHE A 499 -3.30 -19.95 9.18
CA PHE A 499 -4.33 -20.93 9.54
C PHE A 499 -5.29 -21.15 8.38
N VAL A 500 -5.55 -22.40 8.06
CA VAL A 500 -6.68 -22.83 7.22
C VAL A 500 -7.52 -23.79 8.03
N GLN A 501 -8.75 -23.40 8.33
CA GLN A 501 -9.70 -24.25 9.02
C GLN A 501 -11.12 -23.95 8.58
N GLN A 502 -11.92 -24.98 8.27
CA GLN A 502 -13.26 -24.82 7.71
C GLN A 502 -13.28 -23.85 6.52
N GLY A 503 -14.01 -22.73 6.61
CA GLY A 503 -14.03 -21.65 5.62
C GLY A 503 -13.00 -20.53 5.84
N VAL A 504 -12.15 -20.62 6.87
CA VAL A 504 -11.22 -19.56 7.25
C VAL A 504 -9.86 -19.73 6.58
N HIS A 505 -9.33 -18.65 6.03
CA HIS A 505 -7.92 -18.48 5.67
C HIS A 505 -7.41 -17.22 6.37
N ALA A 506 -6.49 -17.39 7.32
CA ALA A 506 -5.93 -16.29 8.10
C ALA A 506 -4.40 -16.33 8.10
N SER A 507 -3.75 -15.19 7.87
CA SER A 507 -2.31 -15.09 7.63
C SER A 507 -1.77 -13.71 8.01
N TYR A 508 -0.49 -13.61 8.37
CA TYR A 508 0.19 -12.31 8.45
C TYR A 508 0.49 -11.71 7.08
N LEU A 509 0.51 -12.53 6.04
CA LEU A 509 0.92 -12.12 4.71
C LEU A 509 -0.16 -11.25 4.07
N HIS A 510 0.20 -10.01 3.75
CA HIS A 510 -0.61 -9.16 2.88
C HIS A 510 -0.36 -9.52 1.43
N THR A 511 -1.42 -9.75 0.66
CA THR A 511 -1.35 -10.14 -0.74
C THR A 511 -2.07 -9.12 -1.63
N HIS A 512 -1.64 -8.99 -2.88
CA HIS A 512 -2.31 -8.12 -3.85
C HIS A 512 -3.02 -8.97 -4.91
N TRP A 513 -4.33 -9.06 -4.83
CA TRP A 513 -5.11 -10.02 -5.63
C TRP A 513 -5.12 -9.72 -7.15
N ALA A 514 -4.69 -8.54 -7.58
CA ALA A 514 -4.53 -8.29 -9.01
C ALA A 514 -3.43 -9.16 -9.65
N SER A 515 -2.47 -9.67 -8.86
CA SER A 515 -1.44 -10.62 -9.35
C SER A 515 -1.98 -12.03 -9.58
N GLU A 516 -3.03 -12.40 -8.83
CA GLU A 516 -3.70 -13.71 -8.91
C GLU A 516 -5.23 -13.52 -8.78
N PRO A 517 -5.90 -13.02 -9.83
CA PRO A 517 -7.33 -12.69 -9.78
C PRO A 517 -8.23 -13.90 -9.47
N GLY A 518 -7.71 -15.11 -9.70
CA GLY A 518 -8.37 -16.37 -9.35
C GLY A 518 -8.75 -16.47 -7.88
N VAL A 519 -8.04 -15.78 -6.99
CA VAL A 519 -8.33 -15.67 -5.55
C VAL A 519 -9.74 -15.09 -5.32
N ALA A 520 -10.03 -13.93 -5.91
CA ALA A 520 -11.33 -13.27 -5.74
C ALA A 520 -12.49 -14.09 -6.31
N ARG A 521 -12.28 -14.72 -7.48
CA ARG A 521 -13.28 -15.62 -8.06
C ARG A 521 -13.56 -16.81 -7.14
N ARG A 522 -12.51 -17.53 -6.72
CA ARG A 522 -12.62 -18.68 -5.83
C ARG A 522 -13.34 -18.31 -4.54
N PHE A 523 -12.98 -17.21 -3.92
CA PHE A 523 -13.62 -16.72 -2.71
C PHE A 523 -15.11 -16.45 -2.93
N THR A 524 -15.47 -15.71 -4.00
CA THR A 524 -16.87 -15.39 -4.32
C THR A 524 -17.69 -16.64 -4.65
N GLU A 525 -17.12 -17.62 -5.36
CA GLU A 525 -17.78 -18.90 -5.65
C GLU A 525 -18.09 -19.69 -4.37
N ARG A 526 -17.15 -19.71 -3.42
CA ARG A 526 -17.38 -20.33 -2.12
C ARG A 526 -18.50 -19.63 -1.33
N CYS A 527 -18.56 -18.29 -1.38
CA CYS A 527 -19.65 -17.53 -0.76
C CYS A 527 -21.03 -17.81 -1.36
N ARG A 528 -21.14 -18.29 -2.60
CA ARG A 528 -22.42 -18.70 -3.21
C ARG A 528 -22.91 -20.04 -2.69
N THR A 529 -22.00 -20.91 -2.29
CA THR A 529 -22.30 -22.29 -1.92
C THR A 529 -22.35 -22.53 -0.41
N SER A 530 -21.96 -21.54 0.40
CA SER A 530 -22.02 -21.56 1.88
C SER A 530 -23.39 -21.18 2.41
#